data_a3d1fe4c236b6e8a5917ebb11a9d9014
#
_entry.id   a3d1fe4c236b6e8a5917ebb11a9d9014
#
_cell.length_a   1.000
_cell.length_b   1.000
_cell.length_c   1.000
_cell.angle_alpha   90.00
_cell.angle_beta   90.00
_cell.angle_gamma   90.00
#
_symmetry.space_group_name_H-M   'P 1'
#
loop_
_entity.id
_entity.type
_entity.pdbx_description
1 polymer ?
#
loop_
_entity_poly.entity_id
_entity_poly.type
_entity_poly.pdbx_seq_one_letter_code
_entity_poly.pdbx_strand_id
1 'polypeptide(L)'
;KYQHAAMFPFVNGIEGKQLPVAGLICNFPEGDGAMQHAQVETFLHEFGHLIHWLFAGHHRWDNVSGITTEWDFVEAPSQMLQEWVWDYDTVSRFAKNAAGEPIPRDLLDRMVAARDFGLGMTTRRQLNYAALSLNLYNRNPEGLDIDTLSQGLEREYTRFEPVEGTHFYTSFGHLNSYSAIYYTYQWSLAIATDMFTRFREAGLRDVEVARSYRDKVLARGGTRPAEKLVTDFLGRDISYKPYAERLAGKSSDSSLTEPPE
;
A
#
# COMPACT_ATOMS: atom_id res chain seq x y z
N LYS A 1 5.16 8.79 21.21
CA LYS A 1 4.81 8.74 19.80
C LYS A 1 5.54 7.58 19.14
N TYR A 2 4.84 6.72 18.43
CA TYR A 2 5.45 5.63 17.65
C TYR A 2 6.17 6.19 16.43
N GLN A 3 7.13 5.44 15.90
CA GLN A 3 7.92 5.83 14.71
C GLN A 3 7.22 5.49 13.37
N HIS A 4 5.91 5.24 13.40
CA HIS A 4 5.11 4.91 12.23
C HIS A 4 4.27 6.11 11.79
N ALA A 5 3.92 6.14 10.50
CA ALA A 5 2.80 6.92 10.01
C ALA A 5 1.53 6.06 10.12
N ALA A 6 0.39 6.70 10.34
CA ALA A 6 -0.90 6.04 10.29
C ALA A 6 -2.04 7.04 10.09
N MET A 7 -3.09 6.58 9.41
CA MET A 7 -4.40 7.22 9.46
C MET A 7 -5.14 6.77 10.72
N PHE A 8 -5.75 7.71 11.42
CA PHE A 8 -6.56 7.46 12.62
C PHE A 8 -7.99 7.90 12.40
N PRO A 9 -8.98 7.00 12.51
CA PRO A 9 -10.39 7.37 12.50
C PRO A 9 -10.78 8.01 13.83
N PHE A 10 -11.46 9.16 13.76
CA PHE A 10 -11.96 9.86 14.96
C PHE A 10 -13.47 9.77 15.07
N VAL A 11 -14.17 9.90 13.95
CA VAL A 11 -15.63 9.90 13.89
C VAL A 11 -16.10 9.10 12.69
N ASN A 12 -16.92 8.09 12.91
CA ASN A 12 -17.58 7.36 11.84
C ASN A 12 -18.64 8.26 11.17
N GLY A 13 -18.73 8.20 9.85
CA GLY A 13 -19.77 8.92 9.13
C GLY A 13 -21.07 8.14 9.12
N ILE A 14 -22.19 8.87 9.18
CA ILE A 14 -23.55 8.32 9.06
C ILE A 14 -24.34 9.21 8.11
N GLU A 15 -24.92 8.60 7.08
CA GLU A 15 -25.69 9.28 6.04
C GLU A 15 -26.72 10.24 6.64
N GLY A 16 -26.66 11.51 6.22
CA GLY A 16 -27.58 12.57 6.64
C GLY A 16 -27.51 12.97 8.12
N LYS A 17 -26.59 12.41 8.92
CA LYS A 17 -26.48 12.69 10.37
C LYS A 17 -25.11 13.20 10.78
N GLN A 18 -24.03 12.59 10.28
CA GLN A 18 -22.68 12.83 10.77
C GLN A 18 -21.65 12.64 9.65
N LEU A 19 -20.78 13.63 9.51
CA LEU A 19 -19.66 13.51 8.58
C LEU A 19 -18.53 12.68 9.19
N PRO A 20 -17.80 11.88 8.39
CA PRO A 20 -16.64 11.17 8.86
C PRO A 20 -15.49 12.14 9.17
N VAL A 21 -14.74 11.86 10.23
CA VAL A 21 -13.53 12.62 10.59
C VAL A 21 -12.39 11.63 10.84
N ALA A 22 -11.25 11.92 10.25
CA ALA A 22 -10.02 11.18 10.50
C ALA A 22 -8.81 12.11 10.44
N GLY A 23 -7.66 11.66 10.91
CA GLY A 23 -6.41 12.41 10.87
C GLY A 23 -5.23 11.55 10.46
N LEU A 24 -4.21 12.20 9.88
CA LEU A 24 -2.92 11.58 9.61
C LEU A 24 -1.93 11.95 10.70
N ILE A 25 -1.27 10.95 11.26
CA ILE A 25 -0.17 11.13 12.21
C ILE A 25 1.08 10.54 11.56
N CYS A 26 2.01 11.41 11.18
CA CYS A 26 3.22 11.05 10.46
C CYS A 26 4.48 11.48 11.25
N ASN A 27 5.63 10.92 10.87
CA ASN A 27 6.94 11.24 11.43
C ASN A 27 7.82 11.83 10.32
N PHE A 28 7.49 13.04 9.89
CA PHE A 28 8.25 13.77 8.88
C PHE A 28 9.27 14.73 9.52
N PRO A 29 10.27 15.22 8.76
CA PRO A 29 11.18 16.24 9.23
C PRO A 29 10.43 17.46 9.76
N GLU A 30 10.96 18.08 10.82
CA GLU A 30 10.41 19.33 11.38
C GLU A 30 10.92 20.54 10.59
N GLY A 31 10.14 21.62 10.62
CA GLY A 31 10.49 22.90 10.00
C GLY A 31 10.65 22.80 8.48
N ASP A 32 11.73 23.40 7.95
CA ASP A 32 12.04 23.45 6.52
C ASP A 32 12.79 22.21 6.00
N GLY A 33 12.81 21.13 6.78
CA GLY A 33 13.46 19.87 6.39
C GLY A 33 12.79 19.25 5.16
N ALA A 34 13.59 18.98 4.12
CA ALA A 34 13.09 18.30 2.93
C ALA A 34 12.72 16.85 3.23
N MET A 35 11.55 16.41 2.74
CA MET A 35 11.14 15.01 2.83
C MET A 35 11.93 14.14 1.85
N GLN A 36 12.31 12.96 2.30
CA GLN A 36 12.82 11.93 1.40
C GLN A 36 11.66 11.37 0.55
N HIS A 37 11.96 10.88 -0.64
CA HIS A 37 10.95 10.32 -1.56
C HIS A 37 10.09 9.22 -0.89
N ALA A 38 10.72 8.31 -0.14
CA ALA A 38 10.01 7.27 0.62
C ALA A 38 9.04 7.84 1.68
N GLN A 39 9.31 9.03 2.23
CA GLN A 39 8.39 9.67 3.17
C GLN A 39 7.18 10.26 2.44
N VAL A 40 7.36 10.77 1.21
CA VAL A 40 6.25 11.20 0.35
C VAL A 40 5.39 10.00 -0.05
N GLU A 41 6.01 8.87 -0.39
CA GLU A 41 5.31 7.61 -0.65
C GLU A 41 4.48 7.17 0.56
N THR A 42 5.07 7.20 1.77
CA THR A 42 4.37 6.92 3.02
C THR A 42 3.20 7.89 3.25
N PHE A 43 3.39 9.19 2.98
CA PHE A 43 2.31 10.16 3.08
C PHE A 43 1.14 9.82 2.16
N LEU A 44 1.40 9.48 0.90
CA LEU A 44 0.34 9.09 -0.04
C LEU A 44 -0.33 7.77 0.36
N HIS A 45 0.42 6.84 0.94
CA HIS A 45 -0.15 5.63 1.52
C HIS A 45 -1.20 5.96 2.58
N GLU A 46 -0.81 6.70 3.61
CA GLU A 46 -1.72 7.08 4.70
C GLU A 46 -2.86 7.99 4.22
N PHE A 47 -2.58 8.85 3.24
CA PHE A 47 -3.61 9.66 2.61
C PHE A 47 -4.60 8.81 1.81
N GLY A 48 -4.16 7.69 1.25
CA GLY A 48 -5.02 6.68 0.62
C GLY A 48 -6.03 6.10 1.60
N HIS A 49 -5.59 5.73 2.81
CA HIS A 49 -6.49 5.32 3.88
C HIS A 49 -7.44 6.47 4.29
N LEU A 50 -6.92 7.69 4.41
CA LEU A 50 -7.75 8.84 4.78
C LEU A 50 -8.88 9.08 3.79
N ILE A 51 -8.61 9.14 2.50
CA ILE A 51 -9.66 9.35 1.49
C ILE A 51 -10.62 8.16 1.42
N HIS A 52 -10.14 6.93 1.62
CA HIS A 52 -10.99 5.76 1.72
C HIS A 52 -11.97 5.89 2.88
N TRP A 53 -11.49 6.25 4.08
CA TRP A 53 -12.34 6.51 5.25
C TRP A 53 -13.39 7.60 4.98
N LEU A 54 -12.95 8.73 4.42
CA LEU A 54 -13.85 9.87 4.16
C LEU A 54 -14.93 9.54 3.13
N PHE A 55 -14.57 8.90 2.01
CA PHE A 55 -15.56 8.54 1.00
C PHE A 55 -16.50 7.41 1.43
N ALA A 56 -16.01 6.46 2.21
CA ALA A 56 -16.82 5.36 2.74
C ALA A 56 -17.69 5.78 3.95
N GLY A 57 -17.54 7.00 4.46
CA GLY A 57 -18.24 7.48 5.64
C GLY A 57 -19.65 8.01 5.40
N HIS A 58 -20.37 7.52 4.39
CA HIS A 58 -21.69 8.04 3.98
C HIS A 58 -22.77 6.95 3.89
N HIS A 59 -22.69 5.93 4.75
CA HIS A 59 -23.68 4.87 4.82
C HIS A 59 -24.65 5.06 5.98
N ARG A 60 -25.85 4.51 5.82
CA ARG A 60 -26.91 4.56 6.84
C ARG A 60 -26.51 3.87 8.15
N TRP A 61 -25.72 2.80 8.05
CA TRP A 61 -25.33 1.96 9.16
C TRP A 61 -23.83 2.13 9.46
N ASP A 62 -23.53 2.37 10.72
CA ASP A 62 -22.18 2.60 11.22
C ASP A 62 -21.21 1.45 10.92
N ASN A 63 -21.66 0.21 11.09
CA ASN A 63 -20.85 -0.99 10.92
C ASN A 63 -20.45 -1.32 9.47
N VAL A 64 -20.94 -0.58 8.48
CA VAL A 64 -20.51 -0.68 7.07
C VAL A 64 -19.94 0.63 6.54
N SER A 65 -19.87 1.65 7.40
CA SER A 65 -19.33 2.97 7.09
C SER A 65 -17.84 3.05 7.45
N GLY A 66 -17.08 3.81 6.69
CA GLY A 66 -15.62 3.87 6.85
C GLY A 66 -14.91 2.67 6.23
N ILE A 67 -13.65 2.42 6.62
CA ILE A 67 -12.85 1.30 6.11
C ILE A 67 -13.27 0.01 6.82
N THR A 68 -14.40 -0.54 6.42
CA THR A 68 -14.97 -1.77 6.96
C THR A 68 -14.95 -2.91 5.92
N THR A 69 -14.01 -2.85 4.99
CA THR A 69 -13.75 -3.89 4.00
C THR A 69 -13.04 -5.09 4.63
N GLU A 70 -12.86 -6.17 3.85
CA GLU A 70 -12.01 -7.30 4.25
C GLU A 70 -10.58 -6.83 4.55
N TRP A 71 -9.99 -7.38 5.61
CA TRP A 71 -8.65 -6.99 6.06
C TRP A 71 -7.55 -7.25 5.03
N ASP A 72 -7.74 -8.22 4.14
CA ASP A 72 -6.78 -8.50 3.06
C ASP A 72 -6.98 -7.61 1.81
N PHE A 73 -7.95 -6.68 1.88
CA PHE A 73 -8.14 -5.63 0.89
C PHE A 73 -7.80 -4.22 1.42
N VAL A 74 -7.70 -4.06 2.73
CA VAL A 74 -7.60 -2.74 3.38
C VAL A 74 -6.43 -1.90 2.86
N GLU A 75 -5.33 -2.54 2.46
CA GLU A 75 -4.13 -1.89 1.94
C GLU A 75 -4.17 -1.59 0.42
N ALA A 76 -5.15 -2.14 -0.32
CA ALA A 76 -5.16 -1.94 -1.77
C ALA A 76 -5.37 -0.47 -2.20
N PRO A 77 -6.29 0.32 -1.59
CA PRO A 77 -6.44 1.73 -1.90
C PRO A 77 -5.21 2.58 -1.53
N SER A 78 -4.59 2.32 -0.38
CA SER A 78 -3.41 3.05 0.08
C SER A 78 -2.19 2.75 -0.79
N GLN A 79 -1.92 1.49 -1.09
CA GLN A 79 -0.83 1.07 -1.97
C GLN A 79 -1.02 1.53 -3.42
N MET A 80 -2.26 1.61 -3.90
CA MET A 80 -2.51 2.16 -5.22
C MET A 80 -2.17 3.65 -5.30
N LEU A 81 -2.50 4.45 -4.27
CA LEU A 81 -2.21 5.89 -4.29
C LEU A 81 -0.70 6.18 -4.22
N GLN A 82 0.11 5.28 -3.68
CA GLN A 82 1.57 5.40 -3.71
C GLN A 82 2.13 5.50 -5.13
N GLU A 83 1.47 4.93 -6.13
CA GLU A 83 1.97 4.92 -7.50
C GLU A 83 2.11 6.34 -8.09
N TRP A 84 1.35 7.33 -7.62
CA TRP A 84 1.45 8.72 -8.07
C TRP A 84 2.76 9.42 -7.75
N VAL A 85 3.56 8.95 -6.76
CA VAL A 85 4.88 9.56 -6.49
C VAL A 85 5.91 9.23 -7.57
N TRP A 86 5.60 8.28 -8.45
CA TRP A 86 6.47 7.86 -9.53
C TRP A 86 6.10 8.51 -10.88
N ASP A 87 5.07 9.36 -10.89
CA ASP A 87 4.64 10.14 -12.06
C ASP A 87 5.23 11.54 -12.03
N TYR A 88 5.98 11.89 -13.09
CA TYR A 88 6.64 13.18 -13.19
C TYR A 88 5.66 14.37 -13.11
N ASP A 89 4.53 14.28 -13.80
CA ASP A 89 3.55 15.36 -13.83
C ASP A 89 2.88 15.59 -12.49
N THR A 90 2.89 14.60 -11.63
CA THR A 90 2.45 14.69 -10.23
C THR A 90 3.56 15.28 -9.37
N VAL A 91 4.74 14.66 -9.38
CA VAL A 91 5.84 15.00 -8.47
C VAL A 91 6.39 16.40 -8.73
N SER A 92 6.52 16.83 -9.99
CA SER A 92 7.05 18.14 -10.37
C SER A 92 6.24 19.33 -9.83
N ARG A 93 5.00 19.10 -9.41
CA ARG A 93 4.14 20.17 -8.85
C ARG A 93 4.55 20.60 -7.45
N PHE A 94 5.08 19.66 -6.66
CA PHE A 94 5.43 19.91 -5.26
C PHE A 94 6.91 19.67 -4.94
N ALA A 95 7.60 18.75 -5.63
CA ALA A 95 9.01 18.50 -5.44
C ALA A 95 9.84 19.59 -6.13
N LYS A 96 10.22 20.59 -5.35
CA LYS A 96 10.93 21.79 -5.82
C LYS A 96 12.16 22.05 -4.97
N ASN A 97 13.21 22.57 -5.59
CA ASN A 97 14.40 23.05 -4.89
C ASN A 97 14.17 24.42 -4.24
N ALA A 98 15.18 24.96 -3.56
CA ALA A 98 15.12 26.26 -2.90
C ALA A 98 14.87 27.44 -3.87
N ALA A 99 15.16 27.29 -5.16
CA ALA A 99 14.86 28.27 -6.20
C ALA A 99 13.43 28.13 -6.77
N GLY A 100 12.65 27.17 -6.28
CA GLY A 100 11.29 26.90 -6.77
C GLY A 100 11.26 26.07 -8.06
N GLU A 101 12.40 25.57 -8.52
CA GLU A 101 12.49 24.75 -9.73
C GLU A 101 12.04 23.32 -9.41
N PRO A 102 11.24 22.69 -10.30
CA PRO A 102 10.78 21.33 -10.10
C PRO A 102 11.93 20.32 -10.18
N ILE A 103 11.70 19.13 -9.63
CA ILE A 103 12.62 18.01 -9.79
C ILE A 103 12.95 17.79 -11.28
N PRO A 104 14.24 17.62 -11.66
CA PRO A 104 14.59 17.29 -13.03
C PRO A 104 13.97 15.96 -13.49
N ARG A 105 13.45 15.92 -14.71
CA ARG A 105 12.81 14.70 -15.25
C ARG A 105 13.77 13.52 -15.27
N ASP A 106 14.99 13.73 -15.74
CA ASP A 106 16.02 12.69 -15.79
C ASP A 106 16.37 12.10 -14.41
N LEU A 107 16.26 12.90 -13.36
CA LEU A 107 16.45 12.41 -12.00
C LEU A 107 15.31 11.46 -11.60
N LEU A 108 14.05 11.84 -11.84
CA LEU A 108 12.91 10.97 -11.53
C LEU A 108 12.93 9.71 -12.39
N ASP A 109 13.29 9.81 -13.68
CA ASP A 109 13.39 8.66 -14.57
C ASP A 109 14.43 7.64 -14.07
N ARG A 110 15.59 8.11 -13.55
CA ARG A 110 16.58 7.25 -12.89
C ARG A 110 16.06 6.63 -11.59
N MET A 111 15.27 7.39 -10.81
CA MET A 111 14.65 6.85 -9.60
C MET A 111 13.64 5.75 -9.93
N VAL A 112 12.81 5.96 -10.97
CA VAL A 112 11.86 4.94 -11.47
C VAL A 112 12.61 3.70 -11.93
N ALA A 113 13.69 3.85 -12.70
CA ALA A 113 14.50 2.72 -13.15
C ALA A 113 15.14 1.92 -12.00
N ALA A 114 15.45 2.59 -10.88
CA ALA A 114 16.03 1.96 -9.69
C ALA A 114 14.97 1.40 -8.71
N ARG A 115 13.70 1.74 -8.89
CA ARG A 115 12.60 1.46 -7.95
C ARG A 115 12.48 -0.02 -7.58
N ASP A 116 12.54 -0.87 -8.58
CA ASP A 116 12.31 -2.31 -8.41
C ASP A 116 13.63 -3.10 -8.20
N PHE A 117 14.77 -2.39 -7.98
CA PHE A 117 16.02 -3.05 -7.62
C PHE A 117 15.88 -3.81 -6.30
N GLY A 118 16.17 -5.10 -6.34
CA GLY A 118 16.03 -5.96 -5.16
C GLY A 118 14.58 -6.32 -4.79
N LEU A 119 13.58 -6.00 -5.63
CA LEU A 119 12.16 -6.25 -5.36
C LEU A 119 11.89 -7.71 -4.98
N GLY A 120 12.51 -8.69 -5.65
CA GLY A 120 12.35 -10.10 -5.31
C GLY A 120 12.82 -10.43 -3.88
N MET A 121 13.91 -9.83 -3.41
CA MET A 121 14.39 -10.01 -2.03
C MET A 121 13.43 -9.36 -1.02
N THR A 122 12.98 -8.15 -1.33
CA THR A 122 12.01 -7.44 -0.49
C THR A 122 10.70 -8.21 -0.39
N THR A 123 10.17 -8.71 -1.50
CA THR A 123 8.96 -9.52 -1.53
C THR A 123 9.13 -10.81 -0.71
N ARG A 124 10.23 -11.52 -0.85
CA ARG A 124 10.50 -12.71 -0.03
C ARG A 124 10.55 -12.38 1.47
N ARG A 125 11.12 -11.24 1.84
CA ARG A 125 11.10 -10.78 3.25
C ARG A 125 9.68 -10.49 3.73
N GLN A 126 8.85 -9.88 2.92
CA GLN A 126 7.43 -9.66 3.24
C GLN A 126 6.68 -11.00 3.40
N LEU A 127 6.98 -11.99 2.57
CA LEU A 127 6.43 -13.34 2.69
C LEU A 127 6.89 -14.04 3.97
N ASN A 128 8.13 -13.84 4.42
CA ASN A 128 8.59 -14.30 5.73
C ASN A 128 7.74 -13.72 6.87
N TYR A 129 7.46 -12.41 6.83
CA TYR A 129 6.62 -11.77 7.85
C TYR A 129 5.18 -12.31 7.82
N ALA A 130 4.64 -12.53 6.64
CA ALA A 130 3.32 -13.13 6.46
C ALA A 130 3.27 -14.57 6.99
N ALA A 131 4.30 -15.37 6.68
CA ALA A 131 4.42 -16.74 7.16
C ALA A 131 4.55 -16.78 8.69
N LEU A 132 5.36 -15.90 9.29
CA LEU A 132 5.48 -15.80 10.74
C LEU A 132 4.14 -15.42 11.38
N SER A 133 3.48 -14.38 10.87
CA SER A 133 2.16 -13.96 11.33
C SER A 133 1.15 -15.12 11.28
N LEU A 134 1.06 -15.83 10.15
CA LEU A 134 0.16 -16.97 10.01
C LEU A 134 0.52 -18.10 10.98
N ASN A 135 1.78 -18.49 11.03
CA ASN A 135 2.23 -19.67 11.79
C ASN A 135 2.13 -19.50 13.30
N LEU A 136 2.13 -18.28 13.82
CA LEU A 136 1.91 -18.02 15.25
C LEU A 136 0.44 -18.20 15.68
N TYR A 137 -0.50 -18.05 14.75
CA TYR A 137 -1.94 -18.05 15.07
C TYR A 137 -2.73 -19.23 14.50
N ASN A 138 -2.14 -20.06 13.62
CA ASN A 138 -2.83 -21.21 13.02
C ASN A 138 -2.58 -22.55 13.74
N ARG A 139 -2.02 -22.53 14.94
CA ARG A 139 -1.63 -23.73 15.71
C ARG A 139 -1.81 -23.56 17.21
N ASN A 140 -1.76 -24.67 17.95
CA ASN A 140 -1.69 -24.61 19.41
C ASN A 140 -0.37 -23.92 19.84
N PRO A 141 -0.40 -22.88 20.66
CA PRO A 141 0.80 -22.18 21.13
C PRO A 141 1.55 -22.96 22.25
N GLU A 142 0.92 -23.97 22.86
CA GLU A 142 1.51 -24.74 23.95
C GLU A 142 2.77 -25.48 23.46
N GLY A 143 3.91 -25.22 24.11
CA GLY A 143 5.19 -25.83 23.76
C GLY A 143 5.80 -25.30 22.46
N LEU A 144 5.27 -24.25 21.85
CA LEU A 144 5.83 -23.65 20.64
C LEU A 144 7.12 -22.91 20.97
N ASP A 145 8.22 -23.36 20.40
CA ASP A 145 9.48 -22.60 20.36
C ASP A 145 9.43 -21.57 19.22
N ILE A 146 9.17 -20.32 19.60
CA ILE A 146 9.00 -19.21 18.65
C ILE A 146 10.33 -18.86 17.97
N ASP A 147 11.46 -19.00 18.64
CA ASP A 147 12.78 -18.75 18.04
C ASP A 147 13.06 -19.75 16.93
N THR A 148 12.89 -21.03 17.20
CA THR A 148 13.05 -22.10 16.20
C THR A 148 12.12 -21.89 15.01
N LEU A 149 10.85 -21.54 15.27
CA LEU A 149 9.88 -21.24 14.20
C LEU A 149 10.32 -20.05 13.36
N SER A 150 10.64 -18.92 14.01
CA SER A 150 11.00 -17.66 13.32
C SER A 150 12.27 -17.84 12.48
N GLN A 151 13.32 -18.47 13.03
CA GLN A 151 14.56 -18.73 12.32
C GLN A 151 14.36 -19.71 11.16
N GLY A 152 13.52 -20.74 11.35
CA GLY A 152 13.17 -21.70 10.29
C GLY A 152 12.52 -21.00 9.08
N LEU A 153 11.54 -20.13 9.34
CA LEU A 153 10.87 -19.36 8.32
C LEU A 153 11.84 -18.36 7.64
N GLU A 154 12.73 -17.71 8.40
CA GLU A 154 13.70 -16.80 7.83
C GLU A 154 14.62 -17.52 6.85
N ARG A 155 15.13 -18.72 7.16
CA ARG A 155 15.92 -19.55 6.23
C ARG A 155 15.15 -19.98 4.99
N GLU A 156 13.86 -20.26 5.13
CA GLU A 156 12.99 -20.67 4.02
C GLU A 156 12.76 -19.50 3.03
N TYR A 157 12.40 -18.34 3.59
CA TYR A 157 11.93 -17.19 2.77
C TYR A 157 13.05 -16.22 2.40
N THR A 158 14.15 -16.16 3.14
CA THR A 158 15.24 -15.23 2.82
C THR A 158 16.47 -15.95 2.29
N ARG A 159 17.48 -15.17 1.87
CA ARG A 159 18.79 -15.69 1.46
C ARG A 159 19.86 -15.49 2.54
N PHE A 160 19.45 -14.93 3.67
CA PHE A 160 20.35 -14.63 4.76
C PHE A 160 20.12 -15.61 5.91
N GLU A 161 21.19 -16.02 6.57
CA GLU A 161 21.07 -16.77 7.80
C GLU A 161 20.58 -15.87 8.94
N PRO A 162 19.69 -16.36 9.80
CA PRO A 162 19.28 -15.64 11.00
C PRO A 162 20.48 -15.29 11.88
N VAL A 163 20.47 -14.09 12.44
CA VAL A 163 21.51 -13.70 13.39
C VAL A 163 21.18 -14.30 14.75
N GLU A 164 22.12 -15.07 15.30
CA GLU A 164 21.96 -15.71 16.61
C GLU A 164 21.64 -14.70 17.71
N GLY A 165 20.72 -15.05 18.60
CA GLY A 165 20.30 -14.20 19.71
C GLY A 165 19.39 -13.03 19.32
N THR A 166 18.90 -12.97 18.06
CA THR A 166 17.89 -12.00 17.65
C THR A 166 16.49 -12.58 17.74
N HIS A 167 15.53 -11.75 18.17
CA HIS A 167 14.14 -12.11 18.42
C HIS A 167 13.21 -11.12 17.70
N PHE A 168 13.21 -11.12 16.36
CA PHE A 168 12.46 -10.16 15.53
C PHE A 168 11.00 -10.04 15.94
N TYR A 169 10.34 -11.16 16.25
CA TYR A 169 8.92 -11.21 16.62
C TYR A 169 8.58 -10.36 17.85
N THR A 170 9.54 -10.09 18.75
CA THR A 170 9.30 -9.25 19.96
C THR A 170 9.12 -7.77 19.61
N SER A 171 9.62 -7.32 18.47
CA SER A 171 9.49 -5.94 17.96
C SER A 171 8.52 -5.81 16.81
N PHE A 172 7.92 -6.93 16.37
CA PHE A 172 6.99 -6.96 15.25
C PHE A 172 5.58 -6.58 15.68
N GLY A 173 5.33 -5.26 15.83
CA GLY A 173 4.08 -4.71 16.33
C GLY A 173 2.82 -5.16 15.57
N HIS A 174 2.93 -5.47 14.28
CA HIS A 174 1.83 -5.99 13.46
C HIS A 174 1.21 -7.29 14.00
N LEU A 175 1.94 -8.08 14.77
CA LEU A 175 1.37 -9.27 15.39
C LEU A 175 0.19 -8.99 16.33
N ASN A 176 0.07 -7.77 16.87
CA ASN A 176 -1.02 -7.39 17.76
C ASN A 176 -2.30 -6.96 17.02
N SER A 177 -2.23 -6.59 15.74
CA SER A 177 -3.38 -6.08 14.97
C SER A 177 -3.57 -6.80 13.64
N TYR A 178 -2.48 -7.25 13.01
CA TYR A 178 -2.48 -8.03 11.78
C TYR A 178 -2.23 -9.53 12.06
N SER A 179 -2.84 -10.04 13.13
CA SER A 179 -2.73 -11.44 13.56
C SER A 179 -3.21 -12.38 12.45
N ALA A 180 -2.33 -13.26 11.99
CA ALA A 180 -2.55 -14.21 10.88
C ALA A 180 -2.89 -13.55 9.51
N ILE A 181 -2.86 -12.23 9.41
CA ILE A 181 -3.32 -11.52 8.20
C ILE A 181 -2.25 -10.63 7.56
N TYR A 182 -1.00 -10.69 8.01
CA TYR A 182 0.06 -9.84 7.43
C TYR A 182 0.26 -10.06 5.92
N TYR A 183 -0.19 -11.17 5.36
CA TYR A 183 -0.18 -11.41 3.92
C TYR A 183 -0.96 -10.34 3.13
N THR A 184 -1.82 -9.58 3.80
CA THR A 184 -2.61 -8.49 3.20
C THR A 184 -1.74 -7.53 2.39
N TYR A 185 -0.53 -7.20 2.85
CA TYR A 185 0.35 -6.25 2.16
C TYR A 185 0.75 -6.71 0.76
N GLN A 186 1.00 -8.00 0.55
CA GLN A 186 1.33 -8.53 -0.78
C GLN A 186 0.08 -8.85 -1.60
N TRP A 187 -0.97 -9.33 -0.95
CA TRP A 187 -2.26 -9.59 -1.59
C TRP A 187 -2.91 -8.30 -2.10
N SER A 188 -3.01 -7.30 -1.24
CA SER A 188 -3.52 -5.98 -1.60
C SER A 188 -2.67 -5.29 -2.67
N LEU A 189 -1.32 -5.44 -2.63
CA LEU A 189 -0.44 -4.89 -3.65
C LEU A 189 -0.71 -5.48 -5.04
N ALA A 190 -0.96 -6.78 -5.11
CA ALA A 190 -1.32 -7.42 -6.37
C ALA A 190 -2.64 -6.86 -6.93
N ILE A 191 -3.65 -6.65 -6.09
CA ILE A 191 -4.93 -6.03 -6.46
C ILE A 191 -4.73 -4.56 -6.85
N ALA A 192 -3.98 -3.79 -6.07
CA ALA A 192 -3.68 -2.39 -6.34
C ALA A 192 -2.98 -2.21 -7.69
N THR A 193 -2.01 -3.08 -7.99
CA THR A 193 -1.29 -3.07 -9.26
C THR A 193 -2.22 -3.32 -10.44
N ASP A 194 -3.20 -4.21 -10.30
CA ASP A 194 -4.19 -4.46 -11.35
C ASP A 194 -5.17 -3.29 -11.51
N MET A 195 -5.69 -2.73 -10.40
CA MET A 195 -6.55 -1.55 -10.45
C MET A 195 -5.85 -0.35 -11.08
N PHE A 196 -4.56 -0.17 -10.80
CA PHE A 196 -3.77 0.93 -11.34
C PHE A 196 -3.61 0.87 -12.87
N THR A 197 -3.75 -0.30 -13.49
CA THR A 197 -3.69 -0.41 -14.96
C THR A 197 -4.71 0.51 -15.64
N ARG A 198 -5.91 0.67 -15.09
CA ARG A 198 -6.93 1.57 -15.65
C ARG A 198 -6.50 3.03 -15.64
N PHE A 199 -5.83 3.47 -14.60
CA PHE A 199 -5.30 4.83 -14.53
C PHE A 199 -4.15 5.04 -15.51
N ARG A 200 -3.27 4.03 -15.68
CA ARG A 200 -2.20 4.11 -16.69
C ARG A 200 -2.74 4.19 -18.12
N GLU A 201 -3.76 3.41 -18.43
CA GLU A 201 -4.38 3.38 -19.77
C GLU A 201 -5.12 4.67 -20.12
N ALA A 202 -5.84 5.25 -19.16
CA ALA A 202 -6.64 6.46 -19.37
C ALA A 202 -5.86 7.76 -19.11
N GLY A 203 -4.73 7.67 -18.41
CA GLY A 203 -4.01 8.81 -17.83
C GLY A 203 -4.32 9.00 -16.35
N LEU A 204 -3.26 9.26 -15.56
CA LEU A 204 -3.35 9.31 -14.08
C LEU A 204 -4.28 10.41 -13.54
N ARG A 205 -4.74 11.31 -14.38
CA ARG A 205 -5.65 12.42 -14.04
C ARG A 205 -6.99 12.35 -14.74
N ASP A 206 -7.29 11.21 -15.34
CA ASP A 206 -8.59 11.00 -15.95
C ASP A 206 -9.69 11.08 -14.87
N VAL A 207 -10.57 12.06 -15.04
CA VAL A 207 -11.63 12.37 -14.05
C VAL A 207 -12.69 11.26 -14.01
N GLU A 208 -12.98 10.62 -15.12
CA GLU A 208 -14.00 9.57 -15.18
C GLU A 208 -13.51 8.28 -14.53
N VAL A 209 -12.23 7.92 -14.73
CA VAL A 209 -11.61 6.80 -14.00
C VAL A 209 -11.55 7.10 -12.51
N ALA A 210 -11.15 8.31 -12.11
CA ALA A 210 -11.10 8.72 -10.71
C ALA A 210 -12.48 8.70 -10.04
N ARG A 211 -13.54 9.17 -10.72
CA ARG A 211 -14.92 9.08 -10.25
C ARG A 211 -15.38 7.64 -10.14
N SER A 212 -15.11 6.83 -11.16
CA SER A 212 -15.44 5.40 -11.14
C SER A 212 -14.77 4.68 -9.97
N TYR A 213 -13.49 4.97 -9.70
CA TYR A 213 -12.76 4.43 -8.56
C TYR A 213 -13.38 4.86 -7.22
N ARG A 214 -13.63 6.17 -7.05
CA ARG A 214 -14.31 6.69 -5.87
C ARG A 214 -15.65 5.98 -5.63
N ASP A 215 -16.50 5.92 -6.64
CA ASP A 215 -17.90 5.48 -6.49
C ASP A 215 -18.04 3.96 -6.39
N LYS A 216 -17.15 3.20 -7.04
CA LYS A 216 -17.22 1.74 -7.08
C LYS A 216 -16.37 1.06 -6.01
N VAL A 217 -15.29 1.69 -5.56
CA VAL A 217 -14.35 1.14 -4.59
C VAL A 217 -14.41 1.92 -3.29
N LEU A 218 -13.92 3.17 -3.27
CA LEU A 218 -13.71 3.91 -2.03
C LEU A 218 -15.00 4.17 -1.26
N ALA A 219 -16.06 4.59 -1.95
CA ALA A 219 -17.32 5.00 -1.31
C ALA A 219 -18.19 3.82 -0.84
N ARG A 220 -17.74 2.58 -0.99
CA ARG A 220 -18.57 1.41 -0.67
C ARG A 220 -18.42 0.90 0.76
N GLY A 221 -17.31 1.19 1.44
CA GLY A 221 -17.06 0.65 2.77
C GLY A 221 -17.27 -0.88 2.81
N GLY A 222 -17.92 -1.36 3.86
CA GLY A 222 -18.26 -2.78 4.03
C GLY A 222 -19.57 -3.24 3.41
N THR A 223 -20.15 -2.48 2.46
CA THR A 223 -21.47 -2.81 1.89
C THR A 223 -21.44 -3.95 0.86
N ARG A 224 -20.28 -4.29 0.35
CA ARG A 224 -20.09 -5.35 -0.66
C ARG A 224 -18.72 -6.02 -0.49
N PRO A 225 -18.58 -7.30 -0.90
CA PRO A 225 -17.28 -7.97 -0.92
C PRO A 225 -16.25 -7.22 -1.79
N ALA A 226 -15.01 -7.15 -1.34
CA ALA A 226 -13.91 -6.44 -2.02
C ALA A 226 -13.70 -6.93 -3.46
N GLU A 227 -13.79 -8.24 -3.70
CA GLU A 227 -13.73 -8.81 -5.05
C GLU A 227 -14.74 -8.14 -6.00
N LYS A 228 -15.97 -7.87 -5.51
CA LYS A 228 -17.01 -7.22 -6.31
C LYS A 228 -16.73 -5.74 -6.54
N LEU A 229 -16.13 -5.06 -5.56
CA LEU A 229 -15.70 -3.66 -5.72
C LEU A 229 -14.68 -3.54 -6.84
N VAL A 230 -13.69 -4.43 -6.82
CA VAL A 230 -12.58 -4.42 -7.78
C VAL A 230 -13.06 -4.83 -9.18
N THR A 231 -13.83 -5.91 -9.31
CA THR A 231 -14.35 -6.36 -10.62
C THR A 231 -15.31 -5.34 -11.23
N ASP A 232 -16.15 -4.68 -10.44
CA ASP A 232 -17.02 -3.59 -10.92
C ASP A 232 -16.20 -2.39 -11.40
N PHE A 233 -15.10 -2.06 -10.71
CA PHE A 233 -14.20 -1.00 -11.13
C PHE A 233 -13.43 -1.37 -12.40
N LEU A 234 -12.83 -2.56 -12.45
CA LEU A 234 -12.05 -3.02 -13.60
C LEU A 234 -12.92 -3.29 -14.84
N GLY A 235 -14.19 -3.69 -14.66
CA GLY A 235 -15.06 -4.17 -15.71
C GLY A 235 -14.69 -5.57 -16.23
N ARG A 236 -13.87 -6.29 -15.47
CA ARG A 236 -13.37 -7.65 -15.70
C ARG A 236 -12.96 -8.30 -14.39
N ASP A 237 -12.67 -9.59 -14.44
CA ASP A 237 -12.07 -10.29 -13.30
C ASP A 237 -10.67 -9.74 -12.93
N ILE A 238 -10.28 -9.92 -11.67
CA ILE A 238 -8.96 -9.53 -11.16
C ILE A 238 -7.89 -10.36 -11.85
N SER A 239 -6.80 -9.71 -12.25
CA SER A 239 -5.63 -10.34 -12.85
C SER A 239 -4.38 -10.09 -12.01
N TYR A 240 -3.68 -11.15 -11.67
CA TYR A 240 -2.36 -11.04 -11.00
C TYR A 240 -1.20 -10.87 -11.98
N LYS A 241 -1.49 -10.82 -13.29
CA LYS A 241 -0.47 -10.66 -14.32
C LYS A 241 0.35 -9.38 -14.18
N PRO A 242 -0.24 -8.18 -13.96
CA PRO A 242 0.54 -6.95 -13.80
C PRO A 242 1.55 -7.03 -12.64
N TYR A 243 1.13 -7.63 -11.51
CA TYR A 243 2.02 -7.83 -10.38
C TYR A 243 3.15 -8.84 -10.68
N ALA A 244 2.82 -9.95 -11.33
CA ALA A 244 3.80 -10.96 -11.73
C ALA A 244 4.82 -10.40 -12.76
N GLU A 245 4.39 -9.57 -13.69
CA GLU A 245 5.25 -8.88 -14.65
C GLU A 245 6.22 -7.92 -13.94
N ARG A 246 5.74 -7.15 -12.97
CA ARG A 246 6.58 -6.30 -12.14
C ARG A 246 7.63 -7.10 -11.38
N LEU A 247 7.26 -8.22 -10.74
CA LEU A 247 8.20 -9.10 -10.04
C LEU A 247 9.25 -9.72 -10.97
N ALA A 248 8.89 -9.95 -12.24
CA ALA A 248 9.79 -10.46 -13.26
C ALA A 248 10.68 -9.38 -13.90
N GLY A 249 10.60 -8.12 -13.44
CA GLY A 249 11.31 -6.99 -14.06
C GLY A 249 10.80 -6.62 -15.46
N LYS A 250 9.57 -7.07 -15.81
CA LYS A 250 8.91 -6.77 -17.09
C LYS A 250 7.91 -5.62 -16.90
N SER A 251 8.31 -4.57 -16.19
CA SER A 251 7.44 -3.41 -15.98
C SER A 251 7.04 -2.82 -17.33
N SER A 252 5.74 -2.56 -17.50
CA SER A 252 5.16 -1.98 -18.72
C SER A 252 5.53 -0.49 -18.94
N ASP A 253 6.46 0.04 -18.17
CA ASP A 253 7.08 1.34 -18.38
C ASP A 253 8.20 1.34 -19.44
N SER A 254 8.30 0.28 -20.25
CA SER A 254 9.21 0.22 -21.40
C SER A 254 8.92 1.26 -22.49
N SER A 255 7.95 2.14 -22.32
CA SER A 255 7.77 3.30 -23.20
C SER A 255 8.81 4.42 -22.98
N LEU A 256 9.73 4.26 -22.00
CA LEU A 256 10.74 5.27 -21.68
C LEU A 256 12.19 4.86 -22.02
N THR A 257 12.41 3.70 -22.66
CA THR A 257 13.77 3.23 -22.97
C THR A 257 13.95 2.83 -24.44
N GLU A 258 13.70 3.74 -25.39
CA GLU A 258 14.49 3.77 -26.61
C GLU A 258 15.44 4.97 -26.50
N PRO A 259 16.76 4.76 -26.47
CA PRO A 259 17.70 5.88 -26.65
C PRO A 259 17.49 6.46 -28.04
N PRO A 260 17.58 7.78 -28.23
CA PRO A 260 17.56 8.35 -29.57
C PRO A 260 18.73 7.79 -30.37
N GLU A 261 18.45 7.35 -31.60
CA GLU A 261 19.45 6.95 -32.60
C GLU A 261 20.42 8.06 -32.92
#